data_873bc9601a3150a308fe421991feb946
#
_entry.id   873bc9601a3150a308fe421991feb946
#
_cell.length_a   1.000
_cell.length_b   1.000
_cell.length_c   1.000
_cell.angle_alpha   90.00
_cell.angle_beta   90.00
_cell.angle_gamma   90.00
#
_symmetry.space_group_name_H-M   'P 1'
#
loop_
_entity.id
_entity.type
_entity.pdbx_description
1 polymer ?
#
loop_
_entity_poly.entity_id
_entity_poly.type
_entity_poly.pdbx_seq_one_letter_code
_entity_poly.pdbx_strand_id
1 'polypeptide(L)'
;AMSDALFDQTPAPNAVTPVRPMGTRRQITRQATRALHPDAEQLPLPDGAPYGAILVNKDSCTLCLSCVSLCPSGALGDNSDKPQLRFQEDACLQCGLCATICPEDAITLAPRLDLPEAALTQRVLNEEEPFACVECGVLFGSKSTVERITAKLTGHSMFADPAKLRMIQMCDNCRVTTQVHSADSPFASKERPRPRTTDDYLSERKDHCCLSGSPSSAAGNTAT
;
A
#
# COMPACT_ATOMS: atom_id res chain seq x y z
N ALA A 1 -46.54 26.20 -9.86
CA ALA A 1 -46.92 26.15 -8.43
C ALA A 1 -45.90 25.40 -7.55
N MET A 2 -44.86 24.73 -8.10
CA MET A 2 -43.79 24.09 -7.30
C MET A 2 -42.53 24.94 -7.12
N SER A 3 -42.37 26.00 -7.90
CA SER A 3 -41.19 26.88 -7.81
C SER A 3 -41.26 27.95 -6.71
N ASP A 4 -42.45 28.36 -6.33
CA ASP A 4 -42.61 29.44 -5.36
C ASP A 4 -42.35 29.01 -3.90
N ALA A 5 -42.60 27.73 -3.56
CA ALA A 5 -42.35 27.23 -2.23
C ALA A 5 -40.87 27.05 -1.86
N LEU A 6 -39.97 27.01 -2.85
CA LEU A 6 -38.54 26.86 -2.61
C LEU A 6 -37.86 28.17 -2.22
N PHE A 7 -38.43 29.30 -2.64
CA PHE A 7 -37.86 30.64 -2.34
C PHE A 7 -38.32 31.22 -1.02
N ASP A 8 -39.44 30.70 -0.47
CA ASP A 8 -40.02 31.24 0.76
C ASP A 8 -39.32 30.73 2.05
N GLN A 9 -38.40 29.76 1.93
CA GLN A 9 -37.64 29.21 3.06
C GLN A 9 -36.14 29.58 3.08
N THR A 10 -35.66 30.37 2.14
CA THR A 10 -34.31 30.89 2.20
C THR A 10 -34.21 32.05 3.20
N PRO A 11 -33.50 31.87 4.32
CA PRO A 11 -33.25 33.00 5.23
C PRO A 11 -32.61 34.13 4.43
N ALA A 12 -33.03 35.37 4.67
CA ALA A 12 -32.44 36.56 4.07
C ALA A 12 -30.93 36.51 4.25
N PRO A 13 -30.14 36.71 3.18
CA PRO A 13 -28.70 36.66 3.30
C PRO A 13 -28.25 37.69 4.33
N ASN A 14 -27.57 37.26 5.37
CA ASN A 14 -26.90 38.17 6.28
C ASN A 14 -25.97 39.08 5.47
N ALA A 15 -25.83 40.32 5.88
CA ALA A 15 -24.91 41.25 5.24
C ALA A 15 -23.49 40.68 5.27
N VAL A 16 -23.07 40.09 4.16
CA VAL A 16 -21.77 39.41 4.02
C VAL A 16 -20.74 40.41 3.58
N THR A 17 -19.60 40.45 4.22
CA THR A 17 -18.44 41.20 3.76
C THR A 17 -18.06 40.72 2.35
N PRO A 18 -17.98 41.60 1.34
CA PRO A 18 -17.68 41.17 -0.02
C PRO A 18 -16.33 40.49 -0.08
N VAL A 19 -16.30 39.29 -0.66
CA VAL A 19 -15.09 38.48 -0.83
C VAL A 19 -14.58 38.59 -2.27
N ARG A 20 -13.33 38.96 -2.44
CA ARG A 20 -12.67 38.94 -3.75
C ARG A 20 -12.24 37.49 -4.03
N PRO A 21 -12.81 36.79 -5.02
CA PRO A 21 -12.44 35.43 -5.33
C PRO A 21 -11.01 35.36 -5.85
N MET A 22 -10.13 34.63 -5.15
CA MET A 22 -8.72 34.45 -5.53
C MET A 22 -8.31 32.98 -5.34
N GLY A 23 -7.55 32.49 -6.31
CA GLY A 23 -7.00 31.14 -6.27
C GLY A 23 -7.80 30.10 -7.05
N THR A 24 -7.64 28.83 -6.68
CA THR A 24 -8.32 27.70 -7.30
C THR A 24 -9.81 27.68 -6.95
N ARG A 25 -10.61 26.91 -7.69
CA ARG A 25 -12.05 26.73 -7.40
C ARG A 25 -12.30 26.28 -5.95
N ARG A 26 -11.48 25.39 -5.41
CA ARG A 26 -11.60 24.94 -4.00
C ARG A 26 -11.37 26.08 -3.02
N GLN A 27 -10.33 26.89 -3.26
CA GLN A 27 -10.03 28.05 -2.42
C GLN A 27 -11.14 29.09 -2.47
N ILE A 28 -11.68 29.36 -3.66
CA ILE A 28 -12.82 30.28 -3.84
C ILE A 28 -14.05 29.78 -3.09
N THR A 29 -14.40 28.48 -3.24
CA THR A 29 -15.53 27.87 -2.51
C THR A 29 -15.34 28.03 -1.00
N ARG A 30 -14.16 27.72 -0.49
CA ARG A 30 -13.84 27.86 0.94
C ARG A 30 -13.96 29.29 1.42
N GLN A 31 -13.41 30.27 0.68
CA GLN A 31 -13.53 31.70 1.02
C GLN A 31 -14.98 32.16 1.06
N ALA A 32 -15.76 31.81 0.03
CA ALA A 32 -17.17 32.15 -0.03
C ALA A 32 -17.97 31.51 1.13
N THR A 33 -17.75 30.22 1.40
CA THR A 33 -18.43 29.53 2.51
C THR A 33 -18.07 30.14 3.86
N ARG A 34 -16.80 30.50 4.08
CA ARG A 34 -16.36 31.15 5.32
C ARG A 34 -16.98 32.55 5.49
N ALA A 35 -17.20 33.28 4.40
CA ALA A 35 -17.86 34.56 4.44
C ALA A 35 -19.37 34.46 4.74
N LEU A 36 -20.03 33.38 4.25
CA LEU A 36 -21.45 33.11 4.50
C LEU A 36 -21.68 32.53 5.90
N HIS A 37 -20.70 31.83 6.46
CA HIS A 37 -20.79 31.15 7.76
C HIS A 37 -19.58 31.54 8.63
N PRO A 38 -19.49 32.78 9.10
CA PRO A 38 -18.32 33.30 9.82
C PRO A 38 -18.08 32.60 11.15
N ASP A 39 -19.14 32.10 11.80
CA ASP A 39 -19.09 31.45 13.10
C ASP A 39 -18.97 29.91 13.01
N ALA A 40 -19.03 29.34 11.81
CA ALA A 40 -18.95 27.91 11.63
C ALA A 40 -17.49 27.45 11.54
N GLU A 41 -17.12 26.46 12.34
CA GLU A 41 -15.83 25.79 12.22
C GLU A 41 -15.90 24.65 11.19
N GLN A 42 -16.98 23.87 11.22
CA GLN A 42 -17.21 22.75 10.33
C GLN A 42 -18.64 22.73 9.81
N LEU A 43 -18.78 22.36 8.54
CA LEU A 43 -20.09 22.13 7.92
C LEU A 43 -20.19 20.65 7.51
N PRO A 44 -21.21 19.92 7.97
CA PRO A 44 -21.44 18.55 7.52
C PRO A 44 -21.84 18.55 6.05
N LEU A 45 -21.34 17.57 5.30
CA LEU A 45 -21.67 17.43 3.89
C LEU A 45 -22.26 16.03 3.64
N PRO A 46 -23.11 15.89 2.60
CA PRO A 46 -23.64 14.60 2.22
C PRO A 46 -22.55 13.68 1.67
N ASP A 47 -22.83 12.37 1.67
CA ASP A 47 -21.98 11.38 1.04
C ASP A 47 -21.74 11.71 -0.44
N GLY A 48 -20.49 11.51 -0.89
CA GLY A 48 -20.07 11.85 -2.24
C GLY A 48 -19.66 13.31 -2.44
N ALA A 49 -19.74 14.17 -1.42
CA ALA A 49 -19.20 15.52 -1.49
C ALA A 49 -17.66 15.49 -1.65
N PRO A 50 -17.08 16.39 -2.48
CA PRO A 50 -15.64 16.40 -2.77
C PRO A 50 -14.78 17.08 -1.70
N TYR A 51 -15.26 17.14 -0.47
CA TYR A 51 -14.57 17.73 0.69
C TYR A 51 -14.78 16.84 1.90
N GLY A 52 -13.74 16.64 2.69
CA GLY A 52 -13.86 15.93 3.94
C GLY A 52 -12.54 15.46 4.53
N ALA A 53 -12.66 14.89 5.71
CA ALA A 53 -11.58 14.23 6.40
C ALA A 53 -11.52 12.74 6.08
N ILE A 54 -10.43 12.14 6.51
CA ILE A 54 -10.32 10.71 6.75
C ILE A 54 -10.12 10.47 8.25
N LEU A 55 -10.73 9.41 8.73
CA LEU A 55 -10.55 8.89 10.09
C LEU A 55 -9.68 7.63 9.98
N VAL A 56 -8.61 7.59 10.76
CA VAL A 56 -7.68 6.46 10.78
C VAL A 56 -7.77 5.75 12.13
N ASN A 57 -8.09 4.46 12.08
CA ASN A 57 -7.97 3.60 13.24
C ASN A 57 -6.48 3.29 13.46
N LYS A 58 -5.89 3.90 14.49
CA LYS A 58 -4.47 3.77 14.79
C LYS A 58 -4.07 2.35 15.19
N ASP A 59 -4.97 1.60 15.83
CA ASP A 59 -4.68 0.24 16.28
C ASP A 59 -4.61 -0.77 15.12
N SER A 60 -5.36 -0.50 14.05
CA SER A 60 -5.33 -1.31 12.83
C SER A 60 -4.30 -0.84 11.82
N CYS A 61 -3.96 0.45 11.82
CA CYS A 61 -3.08 1.06 10.83
C CYS A 61 -1.62 0.63 11.04
N THR A 62 -1.06 -0.11 10.09
CA THR A 62 0.32 -0.60 10.11
C THR A 62 1.34 0.38 9.52
N LEU A 63 0.92 1.61 9.17
CA LEU A 63 1.79 2.60 8.52
C LEU A 63 2.51 2.05 7.26
N CYS A 64 1.83 1.21 6.49
CA CYS A 64 2.34 0.67 5.22
C CYS A 64 2.40 1.71 4.09
N LEU A 65 1.77 2.89 4.29
CA LEU A 65 1.76 4.05 3.40
C LEU A 65 1.21 3.81 1.97
N SER A 66 0.54 2.68 1.72
CA SER A 66 -0.11 2.41 0.44
C SER A 66 -1.14 3.49 0.07
N CYS A 67 -1.84 4.03 1.07
CA CYS A 67 -2.80 5.12 0.90
C CYS A 67 -2.15 6.44 0.46
N VAL A 68 -0.90 6.71 0.85
CA VAL A 68 -0.12 7.87 0.42
C VAL A 68 0.23 7.74 -1.05
N SER A 69 0.76 6.58 -1.46
CA SER A 69 1.21 6.32 -2.83
C SER A 69 0.10 6.47 -3.87
N LEU A 70 -1.17 6.22 -3.49
CA LEU A 70 -2.32 6.30 -4.39
C LEU A 70 -3.14 7.57 -4.25
N CYS A 71 -2.79 8.49 -3.35
CA CYS A 71 -3.54 9.73 -3.16
C CYS A 71 -3.37 10.69 -4.35
N PRO A 72 -4.38 10.88 -5.23
CA PRO A 72 -4.21 11.66 -6.46
C PRO A 72 -4.07 13.16 -6.21
N SER A 73 -4.52 13.64 -5.06
CA SER A 73 -4.46 15.06 -4.70
C SER A 73 -3.26 15.40 -3.81
N GLY A 74 -2.49 14.41 -3.36
CA GLY A 74 -1.43 14.61 -2.39
C GLY A 74 -1.91 15.05 -1.00
N ALA A 75 -3.20 14.82 -0.69
CA ALA A 75 -3.75 15.13 0.63
C ALA A 75 -3.12 14.27 1.74
N LEU A 76 -2.72 13.05 1.39
CA LEU A 76 -1.95 12.16 2.26
C LEU A 76 -0.47 12.31 1.96
N GLY A 77 0.33 12.33 2.99
CA GLY A 77 1.79 12.42 2.92
C GLY A 77 2.46 11.54 3.98
N ASP A 78 3.72 11.27 3.77
CA ASP A 78 4.62 10.56 4.65
C ASP A 78 5.66 11.49 5.29
N ASN A 79 6.60 10.91 5.99
CA ASN A 79 7.78 11.58 6.52
C ASN A 79 9.01 10.72 6.21
N SER A 80 10.06 11.33 5.63
CA SER A 80 11.32 10.64 5.32
C SER A 80 12.09 10.18 6.55
N ASP A 81 11.91 10.86 7.68
CA ASP A 81 12.72 10.68 8.88
C ASP A 81 12.15 9.61 9.82
N LYS A 82 10.84 9.41 9.77
CA LYS A 82 10.16 8.41 10.60
C LYS A 82 8.85 7.92 9.98
N PRO A 83 8.40 6.70 10.34
CA PRO A 83 7.10 6.20 9.90
C PRO A 83 5.97 7.10 10.40
N GLN A 84 5.36 7.86 9.49
CA GLN A 84 4.34 8.83 9.83
C GLN A 84 3.36 9.00 8.67
N LEU A 85 2.07 8.97 8.98
CA LEU A 85 1.00 9.29 8.06
C LEU A 85 0.50 10.71 8.34
N ARG A 86 0.63 11.59 7.35
CA ARG A 86 0.18 12.98 7.40
C ARG A 86 -1.02 13.20 6.49
N PHE A 87 -1.81 14.19 6.81
CA PHE A 87 -3.03 14.52 6.06
C PHE A 87 -3.32 16.01 6.05
N GLN A 88 -3.65 16.53 4.87
CA GLN A 88 -4.15 17.88 4.65
C GLN A 88 -5.61 17.81 4.19
N GLU A 89 -6.54 18.26 5.05
CA GLU A 89 -7.97 18.09 4.83
C GLU A 89 -8.45 18.90 3.61
N ASP A 90 -7.97 20.13 3.44
CA ASP A 90 -8.34 20.98 2.30
C ASP A 90 -7.98 20.37 0.95
N ALA A 91 -6.96 19.55 0.84
CA ALA A 91 -6.57 18.88 -0.38
C ALA A 91 -7.37 17.60 -0.68
N CYS A 92 -8.11 17.05 0.29
CA CYS A 92 -8.80 15.77 0.15
C CYS A 92 -10.01 15.86 -0.77
N LEU A 93 -10.07 14.97 -1.77
CA LEU A 93 -11.16 14.89 -2.75
C LEU A 93 -12.29 13.92 -2.34
N GLN A 94 -12.19 13.24 -1.20
CA GLN A 94 -13.14 12.21 -0.76
C GLN A 94 -13.35 11.10 -1.81
N CYS A 95 -12.35 10.78 -2.60
CA CYS A 95 -12.45 9.79 -3.69
C CYS A 95 -12.49 8.33 -3.22
N GLY A 96 -12.18 8.04 -1.95
CA GLY A 96 -12.25 6.70 -1.37
C GLY A 96 -11.08 5.77 -1.68
N LEU A 97 -10.15 6.13 -2.57
CA LEU A 97 -9.03 5.25 -2.95
C LEU A 97 -8.18 4.80 -1.77
N CYS A 98 -7.92 5.70 -0.82
CA CYS A 98 -7.15 5.37 0.38
C CYS A 98 -7.83 4.32 1.27
N ALA A 99 -9.17 4.35 1.38
CA ALA A 99 -9.92 3.34 2.11
C ALA A 99 -9.92 2.00 1.37
N THR A 100 -10.13 2.02 0.04
CA THR A 100 -10.18 0.80 -0.79
C THR A 100 -8.85 0.05 -0.83
N ILE A 101 -7.71 0.77 -0.85
CA ILE A 101 -6.38 0.13 -0.93
C ILE A 101 -5.86 -0.32 0.44
N CYS A 102 -6.46 0.12 1.54
CA CYS A 102 -5.97 -0.20 2.86
C CYS A 102 -6.10 -1.70 3.17
N PRO A 103 -5.00 -2.44 3.36
CA PRO A 103 -5.05 -3.88 3.59
C PRO A 103 -5.57 -4.26 4.99
N GLU A 104 -5.71 -3.28 5.86
CA GLU A 104 -6.14 -3.44 7.25
C GLU A 104 -7.48 -2.72 7.52
N ASP A 105 -8.18 -2.22 6.48
CA ASP A 105 -9.45 -1.49 6.58
C ASP A 105 -9.46 -0.37 7.64
N ALA A 106 -8.30 0.28 7.81
CA ALA A 106 -8.07 1.24 8.88
C ALA A 106 -8.59 2.66 8.57
N ILE A 107 -9.13 2.91 7.36
CA ILE A 107 -9.50 4.26 6.92
C ILE A 107 -10.99 4.35 6.65
N THR A 108 -11.63 5.37 7.25
CA THR A 108 -13.03 5.72 7.00
C THR A 108 -13.12 7.15 6.48
N LEU A 109 -14.02 7.41 5.53
CA LEU A 109 -14.28 8.74 5.00
C LEU A 109 -15.25 9.50 5.90
N ALA A 110 -15.04 10.82 6.03
CA ALA A 110 -15.90 11.72 6.79
C ALA A 110 -16.17 12.98 5.97
N PRO A 111 -17.25 13.00 5.15
CA PRO A 111 -17.60 14.15 4.32
C PRO A 111 -17.93 15.37 5.18
N ARG A 112 -17.17 16.43 5.02
CA ARG A 112 -17.36 17.70 5.73
C ARG A 112 -16.52 18.80 5.07
N LEU A 113 -16.87 20.04 5.33
CA LEU A 113 -16.03 21.20 5.00
C LEU A 113 -15.50 21.80 6.30
N ASP A 114 -14.19 21.68 6.50
CA ASP A 114 -13.48 22.22 7.67
C ASP A 114 -12.95 23.61 7.32
N LEU A 115 -13.44 24.65 7.98
CA LEU A 115 -13.18 26.05 7.61
C LEU A 115 -11.95 26.68 8.29
N PRO A 116 -11.49 26.27 9.47
CA PRO A 116 -10.26 26.76 10.10
C PRO A 116 -9.01 26.64 9.23
N GLU A 117 -8.02 27.46 9.50
CA GLU A 117 -6.74 27.42 8.77
C GLU A 117 -5.96 26.13 8.99
N ALA A 118 -6.22 25.43 10.08
CA ALA A 118 -5.67 24.11 10.37
C ALA A 118 -5.95 23.09 9.24
N ALA A 119 -7.07 23.22 8.53
CA ALA A 119 -7.38 22.35 7.40
C ALA A 119 -6.45 22.57 6.19
N LEU A 120 -5.76 23.69 6.11
CA LEU A 120 -4.79 24.02 5.05
C LEU A 120 -3.40 23.46 5.33
N THR A 121 -3.15 22.97 6.54
CA THR A 121 -1.87 22.43 6.95
C THR A 121 -1.91 20.92 7.10
N GLN A 122 -0.78 20.26 6.88
CA GLN A 122 -0.67 18.84 7.15
C GLN A 122 -0.67 18.57 8.66
N ARG A 123 -1.52 17.65 9.09
CA ARG A 123 -1.53 17.12 10.46
C ARG A 123 -1.13 15.66 10.47
N VAL A 124 -0.53 15.22 11.55
CA VAL A 124 -0.17 13.81 11.75
C VAL A 124 -1.41 13.03 12.17
N LEU A 125 -1.74 11.98 11.42
CA LEU A 125 -2.83 11.06 11.75
C LEU A 125 -2.34 9.86 12.54
N ASN A 126 -1.19 9.30 12.16
CA ASN A 126 -0.56 8.18 12.86
C ASN A 126 0.96 8.26 12.71
N GLU A 127 1.68 7.83 13.74
CA GLU A 127 3.15 7.75 13.75
C GLU A 127 3.62 6.67 14.71
N GLU A 128 4.77 6.09 14.44
CA GLU A 128 5.45 5.14 15.33
C GLU A 128 6.96 5.22 15.19
N GLU A 129 7.66 4.55 16.08
CA GLU A 129 9.11 4.39 15.98
C GLU A 129 9.47 3.43 14.84
N PRO A 130 10.54 3.71 14.08
CA PRO A 130 11.02 2.82 13.04
C PRO A 130 11.52 1.50 13.63
N PHE A 131 11.43 0.42 12.85
CA PHE A 131 11.94 -0.89 13.25
C PHE A 131 13.47 -0.95 13.14
N ALA A 132 14.14 -1.51 14.14
CA ALA A 132 15.57 -1.72 14.12
C ALA A 132 15.94 -3.05 13.46
N CYS A 133 16.87 -3.03 12.50
CA CYS A 133 17.36 -4.23 11.83
C CYS A 133 17.96 -5.21 12.86
N VAL A 134 17.55 -6.48 12.80
CA VAL A 134 18.00 -7.54 13.73
C VAL A 134 19.48 -7.93 13.55
N GLU A 135 20.14 -7.50 12.48
CA GLU A 135 21.57 -7.76 12.22
C GLU A 135 22.46 -6.56 12.58
N CYS A 136 22.15 -5.37 12.05
CA CYS A 136 23.02 -4.22 12.18
C CYS A 136 22.46 -3.08 13.05
N GLY A 137 21.21 -3.19 13.51
CA GLY A 137 20.56 -2.18 14.34
C GLY A 137 20.12 -0.89 13.61
N VAL A 138 20.37 -0.77 12.31
CA VAL A 138 19.92 0.39 11.51
C VAL A 138 18.40 0.43 11.51
N LEU A 139 17.85 1.62 11.74
CA LEU A 139 16.41 1.86 11.71
C LEU A 139 15.90 1.83 10.26
N PHE A 140 14.80 1.08 10.04
CA PHE A 140 14.16 0.98 8.72
C PHE A 140 12.68 0.62 8.87
N GLY A 141 11.86 1.04 7.90
CA GLY A 141 10.45 0.68 7.84
C GLY A 141 9.65 1.00 9.10
N SER A 142 8.39 0.59 9.12
CA SER A 142 7.51 0.72 10.28
C SER A 142 7.47 -0.57 11.09
N LYS A 143 7.48 -0.45 12.41
CA LYS A 143 7.46 -1.59 13.33
C LYS A 143 6.20 -2.44 13.13
N SER A 144 5.03 -1.80 13.09
CA SER A 144 3.75 -2.48 12.88
C SER A 144 3.69 -3.26 11.56
N THR A 145 4.24 -2.70 10.47
CA THR A 145 4.30 -3.40 9.18
C THR A 145 5.18 -4.64 9.25
N VAL A 146 6.39 -4.52 9.80
CA VAL A 146 7.32 -5.67 9.91
C VAL A 146 6.72 -6.77 10.77
N GLU A 147 6.16 -6.42 11.93
CA GLU A 147 5.50 -7.36 12.84
C GLU A 147 4.29 -8.04 12.18
N ARG A 148 3.45 -7.26 11.49
CA ARG A 148 2.26 -7.77 10.79
C ARG A 148 2.62 -8.74 9.67
N ILE A 149 3.61 -8.39 8.84
CA ILE A 149 4.09 -9.25 7.75
C ILE A 149 4.67 -10.54 8.34
N THR A 150 5.52 -10.43 9.36
CA THR A 150 6.10 -11.59 10.03
C THR A 150 5.02 -12.53 10.59
N ALA A 151 4.00 -11.97 11.26
CA ALA A 151 2.87 -12.74 11.79
C ALA A 151 2.06 -13.44 10.69
N LYS A 152 1.75 -12.75 9.58
CA LYS A 152 1.02 -13.32 8.43
C LYS A 152 1.81 -14.45 7.73
N LEU A 153 3.13 -14.36 7.70
CA LEU A 153 3.99 -15.35 7.04
C LEU A 153 4.42 -16.52 7.96
N THR A 154 4.25 -16.35 9.26
CA THR A 154 4.47 -17.45 10.22
C THR A 154 3.52 -18.60 9.90
N GLY A 155 4.08 -19.80 9.66
CA GLY A 155 3.31 -21.00 9.27
C GLY A 155 3.06 -21.14 7.77
N HIS A 156 3.44 -20.17 6.94
CA HIS A 156 3.38 -20.33 5.49
C HIS A 156 4.50 -21.27 5.01
N SER A 157 4.20 -22.20 4.09
CA SER A 157 5.15 -23.21 3.62
C SER A 157 6.46 -22.66 3.07
N MET A 158 6.45 -21.50 2.39
CA MET A 158 7.66 -20.86 1.89
C MET A 158 8.55 -20.27 2.98
N PHE A 159 8.00 -20.02 4.17
CA PHE A 159 8.66 -19.44 5.33
C PHE A 159 8.76 -20.44 6.51
N ALA A 160 8.71 -21.74 6.22
CA ALA A 160 8.89 -22.78 7.21
C ALA A 160 10.30 -22.75 7.86
N ASP A 161 11.28 -22.22 7.14
CA ASP A 161 12.62 -21.97 7.65
C ASP A 161 12.65 -20.66 8.45
N PRO A 162 13.02 -20.69 9.75
CA PRO A 162 13.17 -19.49 10.58
C PRO A 162 14.12 -18.42 9.99
N ALA A 163 15.14 -18.84 9.23
CA ALA A 163 16.08 -17.93 8.59
C ALA A 163 15.39 -17.03 7.55
N LYS A 164 14.39 -17.55 6.84
CA LYS A 164 13.62 -16.78 5.87
C LYS A 164 12.71 -15.74 6.55
N LEU A 165 12.09 -16.08 7.68
CA LEU A 165 11.33 -15.13 8.50
C LEU A 165 12.22 -14.02 9.06
N ARG A 166 13.44 -14.38 9.51
CA ARG A 166 14.40 -13.41 10.01
C ARG A 166 14.80 -12.38 8.95
N MET A 167 14.86 -12.75 7.66
CA MET A 167 15.17 -11.81 6.58
C MET A 167 14.14 -10.68 6.44
N ILE A 168 12.89 -10.89 6.87
CA ILE A 168 11.86 -9.83 6.86
C ILE A 168 12.21 -8.72 7.85
N GLN A 169 12.90 -9.06 8.93
CA GLN A 169 13.32 -8.16 10.01
C GLN A 169 14.71 -7.54 9.76
N MET A 170 15.26 -7.69 8.56
CA MET A 170 16.55 -7.12 8.16
C MET A 170 16.34 -5.91 7.23
N CYS A 171 17.21 -4.90 7.38
CA CYS A 171 17.31 -3.82 6.40
C CYS A 171 17.79 -4.35 5.03
N ASP A 172 17.59 -3.56 3.97
CA ASP A 172 17.88 -4.00 2.61
C ASP A 172 19.33 -4.47 2.42
N ASN A 173 20.29 -3.76 3.00
CA ASN A 173 21.71 -4.13 2.90
C ASN A 173 21.99 -5.49 3.56
N CYS A 174 21.51 -5.72 4.78
CA CYS A 174 21.71 -6.99 5.47
C CYS A 174 20.98 -8.13 4.75
N ARG A 175 19.79 -7.87 4.22
CA ARG A 175 19.01 -8.86 3.46
C ARG A 175 19.75 -9.30 2.20
N VAL A 176 20.24 -8.36 1.41
CA VAL A 176 21.03 -8.64 0.19
C VAL A 176 22.29 -9.43 0.54
N THR A 177 23.06 -8.97 1.55
CA THR A 177 24.28 -9.66 1.99
C THR A 177 23.99 -11.10 2.41
N THR A 178 22.95 -11.32 3.21
CA THR A 178 22.56 -12.67 3.67
C THR A 178 22.13 -13.55 2.50
N GLN A 179 21.38 -13.01 1.52
CA GLN A 179 20.97 -13.75 0.33
C GLN A 179 22.15 -14.14 -0.56
N VAL A 180 23.11 -13.24 -0.76
CA VAL A 180 24.30 -13.49 -1.60
C VAL A 180 25.17 -14.60 -0.97
N HIS A 181 25.31 -14.59 0.35
CA HIS A 181 26.12 -15.57 1.07
C HIS A 181 25.39 -16.86 1.43
N SER A 182 24.09 -16.97 1.16
CA SER A 182 23.34 -18.19 1.42
C SER A 182 23.74 -19.30 0.46
N ALA A 183 23.84 -20.54 0.95
CA ALA A 183 24.19 -21.70 0.13
C ALA A 183 23.21 -21.97 -1.02
N ASP A 184 21.95 -21.54 -0.85
CA ASP A 184 20.87 -21.71 -1.84
C ASP A 184 20.69 -20.50 -2.75
N SER A 185 21.55 -19.48 -2.61
CA SER A 185 21.46 -18.29 -3.45
C SER A 185 21.79 -18.64 -4.91
N PRO A 186 20.96 -18.21 -5.87
CA PRO A 186 21.31 -18.31 -7.29
C PRO A 186 22.56 -17.48 -7.65
N PHE A 187 22.95 -16.54 -6.77
CA PHE A 187 24.14 -15.69 -6.90
C PHE A 187 25.31 -16.18 -6.04
N ALA A 188 25.14 -17.24 -5.23
CA ALA A 188 26.25 -17.84 -4.53
C ALA A 188 27.29 -18.30 -5.55
N SER A 189 28.58 -17.99 -5.28
CA SER A 189 29.70 -18.40 -6.15
C SER A 189 29.90 -19.92 -6.08
N LYS A 190 28.87 -20.68 -6.43
CA LYS A 190 29.03 -22.10 -6.73
C LYS A 190 29.81 -22.21 -8.02
N GLU A 191 30.71 -23.15 -8.04
CA GLU A 191 31.42 -23.51 -9.28
C GLU A 191 30.38 -23.65 -10.38
N ARG A 192 30.50 -22.85 -11.44
CA ARG A 192 29.55 -22.89 -12.55
C ARG A 192 29.53 -24.31 -13.10
N PRO A 193 28.38 -24.99 -13.19
CA PRO A 193 28.33 -26.28 -13.84
C PRO A 193 28.97 -26.14 -15.22
N ARG A 194 29.85 -27.05 -15.54
CA ARG A 194 30.52 -27.08 -16.87
C ARG A 194 29.42 -26.97 -17.94
N PRO A 195 29.57 -26.06 -18.93
CA PRO A 195 28.64 -26.02 -20.04
C PRO A 195 28.60 -27.38 -20.72
N ARG A 196 27.41 -27.93 -20.90
CA ARG A 196 27.25 -29.21 -21.61
C ARG A 196 27.70 -29.04 -23.05
N THR A 197 28.55 -29.93 -23.52
CA THR A 197 29.02 -29.99 -24.89
C THR A 197 28.08 -30.87 -25.72
N THR A 198 28.20 -30.79 -27.03
CA THR A 198 27.47 -31.69 -27.96
C THR A 198 27.75 -33.16 -27.67
N ASP A 199 28.96 -33.49 -27.22
CA ASP A 199 29.37 -34.86 -26.89
C ASP A 199 28.66 -35.38 -25.65
N ASP A 200 28.39 -34.52 -24.67
CA ASP A 200 27.61 -34.88 -23.47
C ASP A 200 26.18 -35.30 -23.86
N TYR A 201 25.54 -34.57 -24.78
CA TYR A 201 24.22 -34.92 -25.30
C TYR A 201 24.20 -36.18 -26.19
N LEU A 202 25.26 -36.42 -26.92
CA LEU A 202 25.38 -37.60 -27.76
C LEU A 202 25.64 -38.86 -26.94
N SER A 203 26.39 -38.76 -25.84
CA SER A 203 26.62 -39.89 -24.91
C SER A 203 25.31 -40.28 -24.21
N GLU A 204 24.52 -39.34 -23.69
CA GLU A 204 23.21 -39.64 -23.07
C GLU A 204 22.24 -40.33 -24.05
N ARG A 205 22.26 -39.94 -25.34
CA ARG A 205 21.46 -40.62 -26.38
C ARG A 205 21.85 -42.08 -26.58
N LYS A 206 23.12 -42.42 -26.48
CA LYS A 206 23.59 -43.79 -26.62
C LYS A 206 23.09 -44.65 -25.46
N ASP A 207 23.12 -44.14 -24.25
CA ASP A 207 22.64 -44.85 -23.05
C ASP A 207 21.15 -45.12 -23.09
N HIS A 208 20.34 -44.21 -23.64
CA HIS A 208 18.91 -44.43 -23.85
C HIS A 208 18.56 -45.40 -24.97
N CYS A 209 19.40 -45.53 -25.98
CA CYS A 209 19.14 -46.43 -27.11
C CYS A 209 19.34 -47.91 -26.75
N CYS A 210 20.15 -48.20 -25.74
CA CYS A 210 20.43 -49.60 -25.30
C CYS A 210 19.41 -50.16 -24.32
N LEU A 211 18.49 -49.33 -23.78
CA LEU A 211 17.46 -49.78 -22.81
C LEU A 211 16.12 -50.14 -23.45
N SER A 212 15.94 -49.99 -24.76
CA SER A 212 14.66 -50.27 -25.46
C SER A 212 14.65 -51.62 -26.25
N GLY A 213 15.58 -52.52 -25.98
CA GLY A 213 15.60 -53.85 -26.56
C GLY A 213 14.83 -54.88 -25.76
N SER A 214 13.52 -54.85 -25.81
CA SER A 214 12.67 -55.96 -25.36
C SER A 214 12.61 -57.02 -26.48
N PRO A 215 12.84 -58.32 -26.19
CA PRO A 215 12.70 -59.33 -27.22
C PRO A 215 11.20 -59.63 -27.46
N SER A 216 10.83 -59.48 -28.73
CA SER A 216 9.53 -59.95 -29.24
C SER A 216 9.48 -61.50 -29.10
N SER A 217 8.63 -61.99 -28.20
CA SER A 217 8.28 -63.42 -28.14
C SER A 217 7.22 -63.70 -29.23
N ALA A 218 7.65 -64.39 -30.28
CA ALA A 218 6.78 -64.99 -31.23
C ALA A 218 5.94 -66.09 -30.58
N ALA A 219 4.61 -65.87 -30.50
CA ALA A 219 3.68 -66.96 -30.16
C ALA A 219 3.23 -67.64 -31.45
N GLY A 220 3.61 -68.88 -31.61
CA GLY A 220 3.18 -69.75 -32.68
C GLY A 220 1.70 -70.11 -32.57
N ASN A 221 1.03 -70.03 -33.69
CA ASN A 221 -0.31 -70.51 -33.97
C ASN A 221 -0.22 -72.04 -34.23
N THR A 222 -0.92 -72.87 -33.47
CA THR A 222 -1.30 -74.21 -33.88
C THR A 222 -2.79 -74.40 -33.69
N ALA A 223 -3.44 -74.62 -34.83
CA ALA A 223 -4.84 -75.06 -34.93
C ALA A 223 -4.96 -76.53 -34.48
N THR A 224 -6.05 -76.82 -33.76
CA THR A 224 -6.99 -77.92 -34.04
C THR A 224 -8.29 -77.64 -33.31
#